data_b1675b3ec53ef1ff5db7b742b0245f67
#
_entry.id   b1675b3ec53ef1ff5db7b742b0245f67
#
_cell.length_a   1.000
_cell.length_b   1.000
_cell.length_c   1.000
_cell.angle_alpha   90.00
_cell.angle_beta   90.00
_cell.angle_gamma   90.00
#
_symmetry.space_group_name_H-M   'P 1'
#
loop_
_entity.id
_entity.type
_entity.pdbx_description
1 polymer ?
#
loop_
_entity_poly.entity_id
_entity_poly.type
_entity_poly.pdbx_seq_one_letter_code
_entity_poly.pdbx_strand_id
1 'polypeptide(L)'
;MRILMIVDLPWDARLGAARIFMELSQAWQTAGHEVSHYCLDDAFPAATSSPPISAWRRLRFPGRAGAFVKNNVARFDVVDCLVGALPVAKHRLNFAGLLVARSIGSHRLYRNFEEMARERWPDQPRGKLSGRIFYTIFQQKLFRNSEKALQYCDLVNLPNEYELECLSSKKPAIVQPYGLTEEWRRTLVEAAASPETRLLRQEVSFIGMWSTRKGARDWGEIIQRVRGVVPGARFKFLGTLTDNERVWRDLNIPPCDWIEIVPEYQPDELPKLLSGSTVGAFPSYAEGFGLGLLEQLAAGIPTVSYNAPGPRFILQGGLSDLLVPIGNVEQLSAALIQILSADLASYRKVIERCIEVAGRFLWPTIAKETARLYETHLTRVRGGISELSGHD
;
A
#
# COMPACT_ATOMS: atom_id res chain seq x y z
N MET A 1 23.85 -10.87 -2.61
CA MET A 1 22.87 -11.98 -2.48
C MET A 1 22.13 -12.19 -3.78
N ARG A 2 21.67 -13.44 -4.01
CA ARG A 2 20.75 -13.81 -5.08
C ARG A 2 19.35 -13.91 -4.49
N ILE A 3 18.47 -13.00 -4.87
CA ILE A 3 17.15 -12.80 -4.27
C ILE A 3 16.07 -13.18 -5.28
N LEU A 4 15.12 -14.02 -4.88
CA LEU A 4 13.90 -14.28 -5.63
C LEU A 4 12.72 -13.58 -4.97
N MET A 5 12.02 -12.73 -5.71
CA MET A 5 10.78 -12.08 -5.27
C MET A 5 9.57 -12.83 -5.81
N ILE A 6 8.63 -13.22 -4.94
CA ILE A 6 7.42 -13.97 -5.32
C ILE A 6 6.17 -13.16 -5.01
N VAL A 7 5.35 -12.91 -6.05
CA VAL A 7 4.15 -12.06 -5.95
C VAL A 7 2.97 -12.71 -6.68
N ASP A 8 1.85 -12.93 -6.01
CA ASP A 8 0.62 -13.49 -6.62
C ASP A 8 -0.23 -12.45 -7.37
N LEU A 9 0.44 -11.43 -7.93
CA LEU A 9 -0.12 -10.34 -8.72
C LEU A 9 0.62 -10.24 -10.06
N PRO A 10 0.04 -9.61 -11.10
CA PRO A 10 0.76 -9.21 -12.29
C PRO A 10 1.94 -8.30 -11.95
N TRP A 11 3.03 -8.38 -12.73
CA TRP A 11 4.19 -7.51 -12.59
C TRP A 11 3.94 -6.17 -13.29
N ASP A 12 3.05 -5.35 -12.69
CA ASP A 12 2.52 -4.12 -13.28
C ASP A 12 2.63 -2.96 -12.28
N ALA A 13 3.37 -1.90 -12.64
CA ALA A 13 3.60 -0.73 -11.80
C ALA A 13 2.32 0.09 -11.49
N ARG A 14 1.24 -0.09 -12.25
CA ARG A 14 -0.06 0.54 -11.97
C ARG A 14 -0.71 -0.05 -10.72
N LEU A 15 -0.31 -1.26 -10.32
CA LEU A 15 -0.76 -1.92 -9.10
C LEU A 15 0.19 -1.56 -7.95
N GLY A 16 -0.25 -0.75 -7.00
CA GLY A 16 0.59 -0.27 -5.90
C GLY A 16 1.37 -1.37 -5.16
N ALA A 17 0.77 -2.55 -4.98
CA ALA A 17 1.42 -3.71 -4.38
C ALA A 17 2.56 -4.27 -5.24
N ALA A 18 2.34 -4.44 -6.54
CA ALA A 18 3.37 -4.92 -7.48
C ALA A 18 4.48 -3.88 -7.65
N ARG A 19 4.12 -2.59 -7.73
CA ARG A 19 5.07 -1.47 -7.81
C ARG A 19 6.10 -1.50 -6.67
N ILE A 20 5.68 -1.78 -5.44
CA ILE A 20 6.58 -1.93 -4.28
C ILE A 20 7.68 -2.97 -4.58
N PHE A 21 7.30 -4.14 -5.09
CA PHE A 21 8.26 -5.19 -5.41
C PHE A 21 9.16 -4.81 -6.59
N MET A 22 8.61 -4.14 -7.60
CA MET A 22 9.38 -3.67 -8.77
C MET A 22 10.44 -2.65 -8.37
N GLU A 23 10.07 -1.61 -7.64
CA GLU A 23 10.98 -0.55 -7.20
C GLU A 23 12.04 -1.07 -6.22
N LEU A 24 11.66 -1.93 -5.28
CA LEU A 24 12.62 -2.59 -4.38
C LEU A 24 13.58 -3.51 -5.14
N SER A 25 13.07 -4.27 -6.12
CA SER A 25 13.91 -5.10 -7.00
C SER A 25 14.99 -4.26 -7.69
N GLN A 26 14.59 -3.14 -8.28
CA GLN A 26 15.51 -2.23 -8.96
C GLN A 26 16.52 -1.61 -7.99
N ALA A 27 16.10 -1.21 -6.79
CA ALA A 27 16.98 -0.65 -5.77
C ALA A 27 18.03 -1.68 -5.32
N TRP A 28 17.65 -2.94 -5.15
CA TRP A 28 18.60 -4.02 -4.83
C TRP A 28 19.55 -4.34 -5.98
N GLN A 29 19.08 -4.34 -7.23
CA GLN A 29 19.94 -4.52 -8.41
C GLN A 29 20.96 -3.39 -8.51
N THR A 30 20.56 -2.15 -8.28
CA THR A 30 21.46 -0.99 -8.22
C THR A 30 22.48 -1.11 -7.10
N ALA A 31 22.11 -1.76 -5.98
CA ALA A 31 23.02 -2.05 -4.87
C ALA A 31 23.93 -3.28 -5.10
N GLY A 32 23.92 -3.90 -6.30
CA GLY A 32 24.77 -5.02 -6.67
C GLY A 32 24.25 -6.40 -6.28
N HIS A 33 22.97 -6.55 -5.95
CA HIS A 33 22.36 -7.86 -5.74
C HIS A 33 21.77 -8.41 -7.05
N GLU A 34 21.80 -9.74 -7.19
CA GLU A 34 21.09 -10.42 -8.27
C GLU A 34 19.64 -10.64 -7.85
N VAL A 35 18.69 -9.99 -8.54
CA VAL A 35 17.27 -10.10 -8.22
C VAL A 35 16.50 -10.68 -9.39
N SER A 36 15.75 -11.74 -9.12
CA SER A 36 14.79 -12.34 -10.03
C SER A 36 13.39 -12.25 -9.43
N HIS A 37 12.35 -12.33 -10.26
CA HIS A 37 10.98 -12.43 -9.78
C HIS A 37 10.27 -13.65 -10.34
N TYR A 38 9.19 -14.04 -9.69
CA TYR A 38 8.19 -14.99 -10.17
C TYR A 38 6.81 -14.47 -9.78
N CYS A 39 6.06 -14.06 -10.77
CA CYS A 39 4.77 -13.36 -10.58
C CYS A 39 3.60 -14.16 -11.17
N LEU A 40 2.40 -13.58 -11.12
CA LEU A 40 1.19 -14.21 -11.64
C LEU A 40 1.28 -14.45 -13.15
N ASP A 41 1.92 -13.55 -13.90
CA ASP A 41 2.07 -13.65 -15.35
C ASP A 41 3.05 -14.76 -15.74
N ASP A 42 4.13 -14.96 -14.98
CA ASP A 42 5.05 -16.08 -15.18
C ASP A 42 4.35 -17.42 -14.93
N ALA A 43 3.50 -17.46 -13.91
CA ALA A 43 2.74 -18.66 -13.59
C ALA A 43 1.62 -18.94 -14.61
N PHE A 44 1.04 -17.90 -15.23
CA PHE A 44 -0.09 -17.97 -16.14
C PHE A 44 0.07 -16.97 -17.30
N PRO A 45 0.89 -17.28 -18.30
CA PRO A 45 1.26 -16.35 -19.36
C PRO A 45 0.10 -15.80 -20.21
N ALA A 46 -1.03 -16.52 -20.29
CA ALA A 46 -2.19 -16.06 -21.05
C ALA A 46 -2.89 -14.91 -20.31
N ALA A 47 -3.03 -13.75 -20.95
CA ALA A 47 -3.78 -12.63 -20.39
C ALA A 47 -5.24 -12.98 -20.10
N THR A 48 -5.83 -12.38 -19.07
CA THR A 48 -7.25 -12.51 -18.77
C THR A 48 -7.80 -11.25 -18.12
N SER A 49 -8.94 -10.77 -18.60
CA SER A 49 -9.73 -9.72 -17.97
C SER A 49 -10.90 -10.29 -17.14
N SER A 50 -11.08 -11.63 -17.13
CA SER A 50 -12.18 -12.28 -16.42
C SER A 50 -11.90 -12.37 -14.91
N PRO A 51 -12.69 -11.70 -14.05
CA PRO A 51 -12.48 -11.75 -12.60
C PRO A 51 -12.51 -13.16 -11.99
N PRO A 52 -13.41 -14.08 -12.39
CA PRO A 52 -13.39 -15.46 -11.89
C PRO A 52 -12.12 -16.21 -12.26
N ILE A 53 -11.60 -16.03 -13.48
CA ILE A 53 -10.35 -16.66 -13.93
C ILE A 53 -9.16 -16.08 -13.15
N SER A 54 -9.12 -14.76 -12.96
CA SER A 54 -8.10 -14.10 -12.17
C SER A 54 -8.08 -14.63 -10.73
N ALA A 55 -9.23 -14.73 -10.08
CA ALA A 55 -9.35 -15.31 -8.74
C ALA A 55 -8.89 -16.77 -8.69
N TRP A 56 -9.27 -17.59 -9.68
CA TRP A 56 -8.83 -18.97 -9.78
C TRP A 56 -7.31 -19.08 -9.95
N ARG A 57 -6.69 -18.25 -10.78
CA ARG A 57 -5.23 -18.19 -10.95
C ARG A 57 -4.52 -17.88 -9.64
N ARG A 58 -4.99 -16.89 -8.89
CA ARG A 58 -4.43 -16.56 -7.57
C ARG A 58 -4.55 -17.72 -6.58
N LEU A 59 -5.64 -18.49 -6.59
CA LEU A 59 -5.78 -19.67 -5.75
C LEU A 59 -4.80 -20.80 -6.13
N ARG A 60 -4.42 -20.91 -7.41
CA ARG A 60 -3.49 -21.93 -7.94
C ARG A 60 -2.03 -21.49 -7.89
N PHE A 61 -1.78 -20.20 -7.79
CA PHE A 61 -0.44 -19.61 -7.80
C PHE A 61 0.50 -20.25 -6.76
N PRO A 62 0.13 -20.48 -5.48
CA PRO A 62 1.02 -21.05 -4.48
C PRO A 62 1.62 -22.39 -4.86
N GLY A 63 0.85 -23.25 -5.55
CA GLY A 63 1.36 -24.54 -6.03
C GLY A 63 2.42 -24.39 -7.12
N ARG A 64 2.21 -23.45 -8.05
CA ARG A 64 3.19 -23.15 -9.11
C ARG A 64 4.44 -22.47 -8.57
N ALA A 65 4.28 -21.50 -7.67
CA ALA A 65 5.40 -20.85 -6.98
C ALA A 65 6.24 -21.86 -6.19
N GLY A 66 5.61 -22.78 -5.46
CA GLY A 66 6.30 -23.86 -4.74
C GLY A 66 7.10 -24.78 -5.67
N ALA A 67 6.53 -25.17 -6.81
CA ALA A 67 7.24 -25.98 -7.83
C ALA A 67 8.41 -25.21 -8.44
N PHE A 68 8.22 -23.92 -8.77
CA PHE A 68 9.29 -23.07 -9.31
C PHE A 68 10.46 -22.96 -8.32
N VAL A 69 10.21 -22.65 -7.04
CA VAL A 69 11.26 -22.55 -6.01
C VAL A 69 11.97 -23.88 -5.88
N LYS A 70 11.24 -24.99 -5.74
CA LYS A 70 11.84 -26.34 -5.58
C LYS A 70 12.78 -26.70 -6.72
N ASN A 71 12.45 -26.33 -7.95
CA ASN A 71 13.27 -26.63 -9.13
C ASN A 71 14.47 -25.67 -9.31
N ASN A 72 14.54 -24.58 -8.54
CA ASN A 72 15.55 -23.53 -8.67
C ASN A 72 16.26 -23.19 -7.36
N VAL A 73 16.15 -24.00 -6.31
CA VAL A 73 16.66 -23.70 -4.95
C VAL A 73 18.14 -23.31 -4.89
N ALA A 74 18.99 -23.91 -5.72
CA ALA A 74 20.43 -23.64 -5.75
C ALA A 74 20.78 -22.23 -6.31
N ARG A 75 19.81 -21.56 -6.95
CA ARG A 75 20.03 -20.26 -7.57
C ARG A 75 19.83 -19.09 -6.60
N PHE A 76 19.23 -19.30 -5.45
CA PHE A 76 18.79 -18.22 -4.56
C PHE A 76 19.33 -18.38 -3.15
N ASP A 77 19.75 -17.27 -2.56
CA ASP A 77 20.12 -17.15 -1.14
C ASP A 77 18.89 -16.74 -0.30
N VAL A 78 18.03 -15.91 -0.88
CA VAL A 78 16.83 -15.37 -0.24
C VAL A 78 15.62 -15.57 -1.15
N VAL A 79 14.49 -16.00 -0.58
CA VAL A 79 13.18 -16.01 -1.24
C VAL A 79 12.29 -15.05 -0.46
N ASP A 80 11.99 -13.88 -1.04
CA ASP A 80 11.15 -12.82 -0.46
C ASP A 80 9.76 -12.88 -1.09
N CYS A 81 8.78 -13.34 -0.32
CA CYS A 81 7.45 -13.62 -0.83
C CYS A 81 6.41 -12.65 -0.28
N LEU A 82 5.52 -12.18 -1.12
CA LEU A 82 4.28 -11.60 -0.64
C LEU A 82 3.56 -12.61 0.28
N VAL A 83 3.12 -12.16 1.45
CA VAL A 83 2.42 -13.02 2.42
C VAL A 83 1.25 -13.75 1.77
N GLY A 84 1.29 -15.08 1.83
CA GLY A 84 0.30 -15.97 1.22
C GLY A 84 0.66 -16.47 -0.17
N ALA A 85 1.64 -15.89 -0.85
CA ALA A 85 2.06 -16.33 -2.19
C ALA A 85 2.82 -17.68 -2.18
N LEU A 86 3.53 -18.00 -1.08
CA LEU A 86 4.27 -19.26 -0.90
C LEU A 86 3.99 -19.89 0.48
N PRO A 87 2.78 -20.45 0.74
CA PRO A 87 2.40 -21.06 2.01
C PRO A 87 2.90 -22.51 2.12
N VAL A 88 4.19 -22.74 1.87
CA VAL A 88 4.82 -24.06 1.82
C VAL A 88 5.97 -24.12 2.82
N ALA A 89 5.99 -25.18 3.62
CA ALA A 89 7.05 -25.40 4.60
C ALA A 89 8.41 -25.58 3.89
N LYS A 90 9.44 -24.94 4.41
CA LYS A 90 10.78 -24.82 3.83
C LYS A 90 11.41 -26.21 3.49
N HIS A 91 11.23 -27.21 4.37
CA HIS A 91 11.73 -28.57 4.12
C HIS A 91 11.12 -29.23 2.88
N ARG A 92 9.86 -28.88 2.53
CA ARG A 92 9.22 -29.39 1.29
C ARG A 92 9.72 -28.72 0.03
N LEU A 93 10.35 -27.57 0.17
CA LEU A 93 10.99 -26.83 -0.92
C LEU A 93 12.45 -27.28 -1.13
N ASN A 94 13.06 -28.02 -0.18
CA ASN A 94 14.50 -28.29 -0.11
C ASN A 94 15.33 -27.00 -0.15
N PHE A 95 14.82 -25.93 0.46
CA PHE A 95 15.46 -24.60 0.42
C PHE A 95 16.26 -24.36 1.70
N ALA A 96 17.57 -24.16 1.57
CA ALA A 96 18.50 -23.89 2.67
C ALA A 96 18.74 -22.39 2.92
N GLY A 97 18.24 -21.50 2.03
CA GLY A 97 18.37 -20.05 2.17
C GLY A 97 17.35 -19.44 3.14
N LEU A 98 17.28 -18.12 3.16
CA LEU A 98 16.34 -17.35 3.98
C LEU A 98 14.96 -17.24 3.28
N LEU A 99 13.91 -17.74 3.92
CA LEU A 99 12.53 -17.61 3.46
C LEU A 99 11.85 -16.45 4.20
N VAL A 100 11.49 -15.40 3.48
CA VAL A 100 10.87 -14.18 4.03
C VAL A 100 9.41 -14.12 3.61
N ALA A 101 8.52 -13.80 4.56
CA ALA A 101 7.14 -13.43 4.30
C ALA A 101 6.98 -11.91 4.43
N ARG A 102 6.80 -11.20 3.31
CA ARG A 102 6.64 -9.74 3.26
C ARG A 102 5.16 -9.36 3.26
N SER A 103 4.75 -8.55 4.22
CA SER A 103 3.41 -7.95 4.25
C SER A 103 3.39 -6.64 3.46
N ILE A 104 2.29 -6.38 2.76
CA ILE A 104 1.94 -5.08 2.17
C ILE A 104 0.66 -4.51 2.80
N GLY A 105 0.30 -5.03 3.95
CA GLY A 105 -0.95 -4.83 4.67
C GLY A 105 -1.49 -6.19 5.09
N SER A 106 -1.57 -6.43 6.41
CA SER A 106 -1.94 -7.76 6.91
C SER A 106 -3.39 -8.10 6.57
N HIS A 107 -3.64 -9.37 6.25
CA HIS A 107 -5.01 -9.86 6.03
C HIS A 107 -5.90 -9.67 7.26
N ARG A 108 -5.33 -9.63 8.47
CA ARG A 108 -6.07 -9.33 9.69
C ARG A 108 -6.56 -7.89 9.73
N LEU A 109 -5.72 -6.92 9.31
CA LEU A 109 -6.11 -5.52 9.21
C LEU A 109 -7.35 -5.37 8.31
N TYR A 110 -7.34 -6.01 7.15
CA TYR A 110 -8.46 -5.94 6.21
C TYR A 110 -9.70 -6.68 6.71
N ARG A 111 -9.52 -7.79 7.40
CA ARG A 111 -10.62 -8.54 8.03
C ARG A 111 -11.27 -7.75 9.15
N ASN A 112 -10.49 -7.13 10.03
CA ASN A 112 -11.01 -6.27 11.09
C ASN A 112 -11.82 -5.10 10.48
N PHE A 113 -11.33 -4.53 9.37
CA PHE A 113 -12.08 -3.53 8.63
C PHE A 113 -13.42 -4.10 8.11
N GLU A 114 -13.43 -5.30 7.51
CA GLU A 114 -14.68 -5.90 7.00
C GLU A 114 -15.70 -6.17 8.11
N GLU A 115 -15.24 -6.57 9.28
CA GLU A 115 -16.09 -6.77 10.47
C GLU A 115 -16.69 -5.43 10.92
N MET A 116 -15.87 -4.41 11.12
CA MET A 116 -16.32 -3.05 11.45
C MET A 116 -17.26 -2.47 10.38
N ALA A 117 -16.97 -2.68 9.10
CA ALA A 117 -17.80 -2.16 8.01
C ALA A 117 -19.21 -2.79 7.97
N ARG A 118 -19.35 -4.07 8.37
CA ARG A 118 -20.66 -4.73 8.49
C ARG A 118 -21.52 -4.13 9.60
N GLU A 119 -20.89 -3.72 10.69
CA GLU A 119 -21.58 -3.09 11.82
C GLU A 119 -21.94 -1.63 11.50
N ARG A 120 -20.98 -0.88 10.92
CA ARG A 120 -21.16 0.54 10.63
C ARG A 120 -22.13 0.80 9.45
N TRP A 121 -22.12 -0.09 8.45
CA TRP A 121 -22.94 0.04 7.24
C TRP A 121 -23.73 -1.24 6.94
N PRO A 122 -24.77 -1.56 7.75
CA PRO A 122 -25.55 -2.78 7.59
C PRO A 122 -26.30 -2.86 6.25
N ASP A 123 -26.64 -1.71 5.66
CA ASP A 123 -27.42 -1.58 4.42
C ASP A 123 -26.55 -1.65 3.15
N GLN A 124 -25.25 -1.97 3.28
CA GLN A 124 -24.38 -2.09 2.13
C GLN A 124 -24.91 -3.15 1.16
N PRO A 125 -25.10 -2.81 -0.14
CA PRO A 125 -25.58 -3.77 -1.14
C PRO A 125 -24.70 -5.00 -1.16
N ARG A 126 -25.25 -6.10 -0.71
CA ARG A 126 -24.55 -7.38 -0.70
C ARG A 126 -24.88 -8.07 -2.02
N GLY A 127 -23.99 -8.06 -3.01
CA GLY A 127 -24.21 -8.69 -4.31
C GLY A 127 -24.88 -10.08 -4.27
N LYS A 128 -25.14 -10.72 -5.39
CA LYS A 128 -25.82 -12.02 -5.50
C LYS A 128 -25.24 -13.04 -4.51
N LEU A 129 -26.08 -13.88 -3.91
CA LEU A 129 -25.68 -14.87 -2.89
C LEU A 129 -24.52 -15.77 -3.35
N SER A 130 -24.54 -16.22 -4.61
CA SER A 130 -23.48 -17.05 -5.21
C SER A 130 -22.12 -16.32 -5.24
N GLY A 131 -22.11 -15.05 -5.59
CA GLY A 131 -20.90 -14.22 -5.57
C GLY A 131 -20.37 -14.01 -4.15
N ARG A 132 -21.24 -13.85 -3.17
CA ARG A 132 -20.88 -13.74 -1.75
C ARG A 132 -20.24 -15.01 -1.22
N ILE A 133 -20.82 -16.18 -1.52
CA ILE A 133 -20.26 -17.48 -1.11
C ILE A 133 -18.88 -17.66 -1.74
N PHE A 134 -18.77 -17.42 -3.05
CA PHE A 134 -17.47 -17.49 -3.74
C PHE A 134 -16.44 -16.55 -3.10
N TYR A 135 -16.79 -15.28 -2.88
CA TYR A 135 -15.89 -14.30 -2.26
C TYR A 135 -15.46 -14.74 -0.85
N THR A 136 -16.38 -15.23 -0.04
CA THR A 136 -16.09 -15.73 1.32
C THR A 136 -15.09 -16.89 1.28
N ILE A 137 -15.32 -17.89 0.41
CA ILE A 137 -14.41 -19.04 0.25
C ILE A 137 -13.02 -18.57 -0.24
N PHE A 138 -13.00 -17.65 -1.21
CA PHE A 138 -11.78 -17.08 -1.75
C PHE A 138 -10.97 -16.36 -0.66
N GLN A 139 -11.60 -15.46 0.10
CA GLN A 139 -10.96 -14.72 1.20
C GLN A 139 -10.47 -15.66 2.32
N GLN A 140 -11.26 -16.65 2.69
CA GLN A 140 -10.84 -17.65 3.68
C GLN A 140 -9.61 -18.43 3.21
N LYS A 141 -9.52 -18.76 1.93
CA LYS A 141 -8.35 -19.47 1.37
C LYS A 141 -7.11 -18.56 1.37
N LEU A 142 -7.24 -17.30 0.97
CA LEU A 142 -6.15 -16.32 1.03
C LEU A 142 -5.67 -16.12 2.48
N PHE A 143 -6.59 -15.97 3.42
CA PHE A 143 -6.27 -15.87 4.84
C PHE A 143 -5.49 -17.09 5.35
N ARG A 144 -5.98 -18.31 5.06
CA ARG A 144 -5.27 -19.54 5.43
C ARG A 144 -3.88 -19.65 4.80
N ASN A 145 -3.72 -19.20 3.57
CA ASN A 145 -2.42 -19.17 2.92
C ASN A 145 -1.48 -18.18 3.62
N SER A 146 -1.98 -17.01 4.03
CA SER A 146 -1.19 -16.01 4.77
C SER A 146 -0.75 -16.55 6.13
N GLU A 147 -1.65 -17.15 6.91
CA GLU A 147 -1.30 -17.76 8.21
C GLU A 147 -0.23 -18.86 8.05
N LYS A 148 -0.35 -19.70 7.01
CA LYS A 148 0.66 -20.72 6.71
C LYS A 148 1.99 -20.12 6.29
N ALA A 149 2.00 -19.06 5.46
CA ALA A 149 3.22 -18.39 5.06
C ALA A 149 3.95 -17.80 6.27
N LEU A 150 3.22 -17.13 7.18
CA LEU A 150 3.74 -16.61 8.44
C LEU A 150 4.28 -17.72 9.38
N GLN A 151 3.66 -18.90 9.37
CA GLN A 151 4.12 -20.04 10.15
C GLN A 151 5.41 -20.65 9.59
N TYR A 152 5.55 -20.70 8.26
CA TYR A 152 6.61 -21.45 7.59
C TYR A 152 7.83 -20.61 7.18
N CYS A 153 7.74 -19.29 7.21
CA CYS A 153 8.88 -18.41 6.93
C CYS A 153 9.93 -18.46 8.06
N ASP A 154 11.13 -18.02 7.75
CA ASP A 154 12.21 -17.79 8.72
C ASP A 154 12.10 -16.38 9.30
N LEU A 155 11.62 -15.41 8.49
CA LEU A 155 11.54 -14.00 8.81
C LEU A 155 10.26 -13.39 8.27
N VAL A 156 9.61 -12.55 9.08
CA VAL A 156 8.48 -11.71 8.65
C VAL A 156 8.99 -10.29 8.39
N ASN A 157 8.62 -9.71 7.25
CA ASN A 157 8.94 -8.32 6.91
C ASN A 157 7.64 -7.50 6.83
N LEU A 158 7.54 -6.47 7.65
CA LEU A 158 6.33 -5.64 7.85
C LEU A 158 6.57 -4.22 7.38
N PRO A 159 5.57 -3.52 6.82
CA PRO A 159 5.70 -2.16 6.36
C PRO A 159 5.70 -1.13 7.50
N ASN A 160 5.20 -1.49 8.69
CA ASN A 160 5.12 -0.63 9.87
C ASN A 160 5.07 -1.47 11.15
N GLU A 161 5.36 -0.84 12.28
CA GLU A 161 5.41 -1.48 13.59
C GLU A 161 4.02 -1.90 14.13
N TYR A 162 2.95 -1.22 13.71
CA TYR A 162 1.59 -1.53 14.18
C TYR A 162 1.07 -2.86 13.64
N GLU A 163 1.64 -3.37 12.55
CA GLU A 163 1.31 -4.71 12.08
C GLU A 163 1.89 -5.81 12.98
N LEU A 164 2.89 -5.51 13.83
CA LEU A 164 3.41 -6.47 14.82
C LEU A 164 2.31 -6.92 15.78
N GLU A 165 1.43 -6.00 16.20
CA GLU A 165 0.31 -6.30 17.09
C GLU A 165 -0.70 -7.26 16.44
N CYS A 166 -0.76 -7.27 15.12
CA CYS A 166 -1.63 -8.13 14.34
C CYS A 166 -1.02 -9.49 14.00
N LEU A 167 0.27 -9.72 14.31
CA LEU A 167 0.93 -10.98 13.99
C LEU A 167 0.48 -12.12 14.89
N SER A 168 0.06 -13.24 14.27
CA SER A 168 -0.16 -14.52 14.97
C SER A 168 1.12 -15.33 15.14
N SER A 169 2.20 -14.93 14.47
CA SER A 169 3.46 -15.68 14.39
C SER A 169 4.45 -15.24 15.46
N LYS A 170 5.15 -16.21 16.07
CA LYS A 170 6.30 -15.98 16.95
C LYS A 170 7.65 -15.91 16.19
N LYS A 171 7.60 -15.85 14.87
CA LYS A 171 8.80 -15.76 14.02
C LYS A 171 9.49 -14.42 14.21
N PRO A 172 10.81 -14.34 14.02
CA PRO A 172 11.50 -13.07 13.93
C PRO A 172 10.81 -12.15 12.94
N ALA A 173 10.67 -10.87 13.28
CA ALA A 173 10.06 -9.87 12.44
C ALA A 173 10.97 -8.65 12.33
N ILE A 174 10.97 -8.03 11.15
CA ILE A 174 11.61 -6.74 10.89
C ILE A 174 10.56 -5.77 10.35
N VAL A 175 10.76 -4.49 10.62
CA VAL A 175 9.94 -3.42 10.06
C VAL A 175 10.77 -2.71 8.99
N GLN A 176 10.31 -2.83 7.76
CA GLN A 176 10.92 -2.17 6.61
C GLN A 176 9.82 -1.47 5.81
N PRO A 177 9.75 -0.14 5.87
CA PRO A 177 8.73 0.63 5.15
C PRO A 177 8.91 0.52 3.63
N TYR A 178 8.00 1.14 2.91
CA TYR A 178 8.12 1.36 1.47
C TYR A 178 8.57 2.79 1.21
N GLY A 179 9.08 3.03 -0.01
CA GLY A 179 9.65 4.32 -0.33
C GLY A 179 9.28 4.81 -1.73
N LEU A 180 9.92 5.91 -2.07
CA LEU A 180 9.92 6.50 -3.40
C LEU A 180 11.35 6.46 -3.94
N THR A 181 11.51 6.50 -5.26
CA THR A 181 12.82 6.78 -5.85
C THR A 181 13.16 8.27 -5.69
N GLU A 182 14.45 8.60 -5.64
CA GLU A 182 14.91 10.01 -5.60
C GLU A 182 14.41 10.80 -6.82
N GLU A 183 14.41 10.16 -7.99
CA GLU A 183 13.92 10.75 -9.22
C GLU A 183 12.43 11.08 -9.12
N TRP A 184 11.63 10.10 -8.66
CA TRP A 184 10.19 10.31 -8.51
C TRP A 184 9.85 11.41 -7.51
N ARG A 185 10.54 11.43 -6.36
CA ARG A 185 10.38 12.49 -5.36
C ARG A 185 10.71 13.87 -5.96
N ARG A 186 11.82 13.98 -6.70
CA ARG A 186 12.21 15.22 -7.37
C ARG A 186 11.16 15.68 -8.40
N THR A 187 10.68 14.78 -9.23
CA THR A 187 9.64 15.06 -10.23
C THR A 187 8.35 15.59 -9.57
N LEU A 188 7.94 15.04 -8.43
CA LEU A 188 6.78 15.50 -7.68
C LEU A 188 6.98 16.94 -7.14
N VAL A 189 8.16 17.23 -6.62
CA VAL A 189 8.50 18.59 -6.12
C VAL A 189 8.56 19.61 -7.26
N GLU A 190 9.23 19.26 -8.36
CA GLU A 190 9.42 20.16 -9.52
C GLU A 190 8.11 20.49 -10.25
N ALA A 191 7.15 19.55 -10.28
CA ALA A 191 5.85 19.78 -10.89
C ALA A 191 4.92 20.64 -10.03
N ALA A 192 5.24 20.84 -8.76
CA ALA A 192 4.39 21.53 -7.80
C ALA A 192 4.22 23.01 -8.14
N ALA A 193 2.98 23.49 -8.20
CA ALA A 193 2.70 24.92 -8.30
C ALA A 193 3.16 25.65 -7.02
N SER A 194 3.37 26.97 -7.12
CA SER A 194 3.77 27.79 -5.97
C SER A 194 2.76 27.68 -4.83
N PRO A 195 3.18 27.83 -3.58
CA PRO A 195 2.27 27.80 -2.43
C PRO A 195 1.12 28.80 -2.55
N GLU A 196 1.39 29.98 -3.10
CA GLU A 196 0.37 31.01 -3.38
C GLU A 196 -0.69 30.52 -4.36
N THR A 197 -0.25 29.91 -5.47
CA THR A 197 -1.16 29.36 -6.48
C THR A 197 -2.02 28.25 -5.91
N ARG A 198 -1.44 27.37 -5.08
CA ARG A 198 -2.17 26.29 -4.43
C ARG A 198 -3.22 26.82 -3.47
N LEU A 199 -2.89 27.77 -2.60
CA LEU A 199 -3.86 28.40 -1.69
C LEU A 199 -5.04 29.04 -2.42
N LEU A 200 -4.76 29.72 -3.56
CA LEU A 200 -5.83 30.30 -4.39
C LEU A 200 -6.74 29.25 -5.05
N ARG A 201 -6.21 28.06 -5.37
CA ARG A 201 -7.00 26.97 -5.98
C ARG A 201 -7.93 26.28 -5.01
N GLN A 202 -7.61 26.25 -3.73
CA GLN A 202 -8.39 25.60 -2.69
C GLN A 202 -8.78 24.14 -3.06
N GLU A 203 -7.84 23.41 -3.66
CA GLU A 203 -8.10 22.06 -4.19
C GLU A 203 -7.74 20.97 -3.16
N VAL A 204 -8.70 20.09 -2.89
CA VAL A 204 -8.54 18.88 -2.07
C VAL A 204 -8.31 17.70 -3.01
N SER A 205 -7.19 16.99 -2.87
CA SER A 205 -6.89 15.79 -3.65
C SER A 205 -7.01 14.49 -2.86
N PHE A 206 -7.46 13.46 -3.55
CA PHE A 206 -7.48 12.07 -3.08
C PHE A 206 -6.82 11.17 -4.11
N ILE A 207 -5.97 10.24 -3.65
CA ILE A 207 -5.37 9.21 -4.49
C ILE A 207 -5.78 7.85 -3.98
N GLY A 208 -6.47 7.07 -4.82
CA GLY A 208 -6.77 5.69 -4.51
C GLY A 208 -8.06 5.16 -5.12
N MET A 209 -8.16 3.84 -5.13
CA MET A 209 -9.34 3.13 -5.59
C MET A 209 -10.59 3.55 -4.79
N TRP A 210 -11.69 3.83 -5.48
CA TRP A 210 -12.96 4.20 -4.87
C TRP A 210 -13.59 2.99 -4.18
N SER A 211 -13.44 2.92 -2.87
CA SER A 211 -13.95 1.81 -2.07
C SER A 211 -14.28 2.25 -0.64
N THR A 212 -15.17 1.52 0.02
CA THR A 212 -15.53 1.78 1.42
C THR A 212 -14.30 1.80 2.34
N ARG A 213 -13.34 0.91 2.10
CA ARG A 213 -12.08 0.85 2.84
C ARG A 213 -11.26 2.14 2.71
N LYS A 214 -11.32 2.79 1.57
CA LYS A 214 -10.63 4.06 1.26
C LYS A 214 -11.47 5.30 1.58
N GLY A 215 -12.59 5.12 2.30
CA GLY A 215 -13.43 6.23 2.75
C GLY A 215 -14.44 6.74 1.73
N ALA A 216 -14.75 5.98 0.67
CA ALA A 216 -15.68 6.42 -0.37
C ALA A 216 -17.04 6.90 0.20
N ARG A 217 -17.47 6.34 1.32
CA ARG A 217 -18.75 6.70 1.96
C ARG A 217 -18.73 8.00 2.76
N ASP A 218 -17.56 8.46 3.13
CA ASP A 218 -17.41 9.66 3.95
C ASP A 218 -17.33 10.93 3.08
N TRP A 219 -17.00 10.76 1.80
CA TRP A 219 -16.70 11.89 0.93
C TRP A 219 -17.87 12.85 0.71
N GLY A 220 -19.11 12.36 0.62
CA GLY A 220 -20.29 13.23 0.50
C GLY A 220 -20.39 14.21 1.67
N GLU A 221 -20.22 13.72 2.90
CA GLU A 221 -20.24 14.55 4.12
C GLU A 221 -19.00 15.44 4.22
N ILE A 222 -17.79 14.94 3.89
CA ILE A 222 -16.56 15.74 3.85
C ILE A 222 -16.75 16.95 2.93
N ILE A 223 -17.21 16.73 1.71
CA ILE A 223 -17.44 17.80 0.72
C ILE A 223 -18.43 18.82 1.25
N GLN A 224 -19.56 18.37 1.78
CA GLN A 224 -20.59 19.25 2.31
C GLN A 224 -20.05 20.13 3.45
N ARG A 225 -19.31 19.55 4.38
CA ARG A 225 -18.73 20.29 5.51
C ARG A 225 -17.66 21.29 5.05
N VAL A 226 -16.75 20.87 4.16
CA VAL A 226 -15.68 21.73 3.65
C VAL A 226 -16.26 22.90 2.86
N ARG A 227 -17.18 22.66 1.91
CA ARG A 227 -17.78 23.72 1.10
C ARG A 227 -18.73 24.63 1.90
N GLY A 228 -19.28 24.14 3.00
CA GLY A 228 -20.08 24.99 3.91
C GLY A 228 -19.27 26.12 4.54
N VAL A 229 -17.94 25.97 4.65
CA VAL A 229 -17.03 26.98 5.21
C VAL A 229 -16.15 27.62 4.13
N VAL A 230 -15.70 26.83 3.15
CA VAL A 230 -14.87 27.23 2.02
C VAL A 230 -15.63 26.98 0.71
N PRO A 231 -16.56 27.87 0.30
CA PRO A 231 -17.44 27.63 -0.87
C PRO A 231 -16.68 27.47 -2.19
N GLY A 232 -15.46 28.03 -2.29
CA GLY A 232 -14.55 27.91 -3.43
C GLY A 232 -13.82 26.57 -3.53
N ALA A 233 -13.90 25.72 -2.51
CA ALA A 233 -13.16 24.45 -2.47
C ALA A 233 -13.50 23.54 -3.66
N ARG A 234 -12.47 23.00 -4.28
CA ARG A 234 -12.53 22.05 -5.39
C ARG A 234 -12.03 20.68 -4.91
N PHE A 235 -12.48 19.62 -5.58
CA PHE A 235 -12.09 18.24 -5.21
C PHE A 235 -11.60 17.48 -6.43
N LYS A 236 -10.54 16.70 -6.24
CA LYS A 236 -9.95 15.87 -7.28
C LYS A 236 -9.75 14.44 -6.80
N PHE A 237 -10.36 13.47 -7.49
CA PHE A 237 -10.29 12.06 -7.17
C PHE A 237 -9.46 11.34 -8.23
N LEU A 238 -8.28 10.84 -7.86
CA LEU A 238 -7.30 10.23 -8.74
C LEU A 238 -7.23 8.71 -8.52
N GLY A 239 -7.31 7.94 -9.61
CA GLY A 239 -7.18 6.50 -9.58
C GLY A 239 -8.37 5.79 -8.92
N THR A 240 -9.58 6.26 -9.17
CA THR A 240 -10.80 5.68 -8.56
C THR A 240 -11.07 4.25 -9.01
N LEU A 241 -10.55 3.82 -10.16
CA LEU A 241 -10.70 2.49 -10.78
C LEU A 241 -12.17 2.05 -10.88
N THR A 242 -13.08 3.01 -11.06
CA THR A 242 -14.51 2.78 -11.24
C THR A 242 -15.09 3.83 -12.16
N ASP A 243 -16.30 3.59 -12.69
CA ASP A 243 -17.01 4.57 -13.50
C ASP A 243 -17.38 5.83 -12.69
N ASN A 244 -17.42 6.96 -13.37
CA ASN A 244 -17.75 8.24 -12.74
C ASN A 244 -19.17 8.26 -12.17
N GLU A 245 -20.13 7.57 -12.80
CA GLU A 245 -21.50 7.50 -12.34
C GLU A 245 -21.60 6.90 -10.93
N ARG A 246 -20.79 5.89 -10.66
CA ARG A 246 -20.72 5.30 -9.32
C ARG A 246 -20.16 6.29 -8.30
N VAL A 247 -19.11 7.03 -8.65
CA VAL A 247 -18.54 8.06 -7.75
C VAL A 247 -19.58 9.11 -7.46
N TRP A 248 -20.24 9.66 -8.47
CA TRP A 248 -21.31 10.68 -8.30
C TRP A 248 -22.46 10.17 -7.43
N ARG A 249 -22.88 8.92 -7.64
CA ARG A 249 -23.94 8.28 -6.84
C ARG A 249 -23.53 8.16 -5.37
N ASP A 250 -22.31 7.69 -5.12
CA ASP A 250 -21.80 7.49 -3.75
C ASP A 250 -21.59 8.84 -3.03
N LEU A 251 -21.21 9.90 -3.75
CA LEU A 251 -21.11 11.26 -3.23
C LEU A 251 -22.47 11.86 -2.88
N ASN A 252 -23.54 11.37 -3.51
CA ASN A 252 -24.90 11.96 -3.43
C ASN A 252 -24.91 13.46 -3.80
N ILE A 253 -24.11 13.82 -4.80
CA ILE A 253 -23.97 15.18 -5.36
C ILE A 253 -24.14 15.07 -6.87
N PRO A 254 -24.93 15.96 -7.52
CA PRO A 254 -25.02 15.96 -8.97
C PRO A 254 -23.67 16.35 -9.61
N PRO A 255 -23.38 15.89 -10.83
CA PRO A 255 -22.18 16.28 -11.55
C PRO A 255 -22.01 17.82 -11.60
N CYS A 256 -20.80 18.28 -11.31
CA CYS A 256 -20.47 19.71 -11.21
C CYS A 256 -19.00 19.96 -11.64
N ASP A 257 -18.63 21.21 -11.91
CA ASP A 257 -17.35 21.62 -12.44
C ASP A 257 -16.24 21.76 -11.37
N TRP A 258 -16.58 21.69 -10.11
CA TRP A 258 -15.64 21.79 -8.99
C TRP A 258 -15.23 20.42 -8.41
N ILE A 259 -15.71 19.31 -9.00
CA ILE A 259 -15.24 17.95 -8.75
C ILE A 259 -14.68 17.36 -10.04
N GLU A 260 -13.41 16.98 -10.01
CA GLU A 260 -12.72 16.27 -11.07
C GLU A 260 -12.51 14.80 -10.67
N ILE A 261 -12.92 13.86 -11.52
CA ILE A 261 -12.77 12.42 -11.32
C ILE A 261 -11.90 11.88 -12.44
N VAL A 262 -10.75 11.29 -12.08
CA VAL A 262 -9.80 10.67 -13.00
C VAL A 262 -9.74 9.18 -12.65
N PRO A 263 -10.50 8.32 -13.34
CA PRO A 263 -10.58 6.89 -13.00
C PRO A 263 -9.24 6.17 -13.09
N GLU A 264 -8.49 6.46 -14.12
CA GLU A 264 -7.16 5.86 -14.38
C GLU A 264 -6.22 6.95 -14.91
N TYR A 265 -4.95 6.83 -14.59
CA TYR A 265 -3.86 7.68 -15.09
C TYR A 265 -2.58 6.86 -15.20
N GLN A 266 -1.67 7.27 -16.08
CA GLN A 266 -0.33 6.69 -16.11
C GLN A 266 0.51 7.25 -14.95
N PRO A 267 1.43 6.48 -14.37
CA PRO A 267 2.23 6.94 -13.22
C PRO A 267 2.92 8.29 -13.45
N ASP A 268 3.43 8.55 -14.64
CA ASP A 268 4.11 9.80 -15.03
C ASP A 268 3.19 11.03 -15.15
N GLU A 269 1.87 10.83 -15.21
CA GLU A 269 0.88 11.92 -15.19
C GLU A 269 0.62 12.45 -13.78
N LEU A 270 0.88 11.66 -12.74
CA LEU A 270 0.55 12.00 -11.36
C LEU A 270 1.14 13.34 -10.89
N PRO A 271 2.41 13.68 -11.16
CA PRO A 271 2.97 14.98 -10.75
C PRO A 271 2.19 16.17 -11.30
N LYS A 272 1.76 16.12 -12.56
CA LYS A 272 0.93 17.15 -13.19
C LYS A 272 -0.46 17.21 -12.57
N LEU A 273 -1.08 16.05 -12.32
CA LEU A 273 -2.41 15.95 -11.71
C LEU A 273 -2.43 16.54 -10.28
N LEU A 274 -1.34 16.39 -9.53
CA LEU A 274 -1.20 16.89 -8.16
C LEU A 274 -0.72 18.33 -8.08
N SER A 275 -0.19 18.91 -9.15
CA SER A 275 0.55 20.17 -9.14
C SER A 275 -0.18 21.32 -8.45
N GLY A 276 -1.50 21.42 -8.61
CA GLY A 276 -2.33 22.49 -8.06
C GLY A 276 -3.01 22.18 -6.73
N SER A 277 -2.85 20.98 -6.20
CA SER A 277 -3.54 20.55 -4.98
C SER A 277 -3.04 21.31 -3.76
N THR A 278 -3.96 21.88 -2.97
CA THR A 278 -3.68 22.63 -1.74
C THR A 278 -3.51 21.67 -0.56
N VAL A 279 -4.38 20.69 -0.45
CA VAL A 279 -4.41 19.72 0.65
C VAL A 279 -4.83 18.35 0.14
N GLY A 280 -4.23 17.33 0.69
CA GLY A 280 -4.64 15.95 0.47
C GLY A 280 -5.61 15.47 1.55
N ALA A 281 -6.52 14.56 1.19
CA ALA A 281 -7.31 13.83 2.16
C ALA A 281 -7.17 12.32 1.95
N PHE A 282 -6.90 11.60 3.03
CA PHE A 282 -6.67 10.16 3.00
C PHE A 282 -7.55 9.43 4.03
N PRO A 283 -8.89 9.39 3.81
CA PRO A 283 -9.85 8.84 4.76
C PRO A 283 -9.89 7.31 4.75
N SER A 284 -8.71 6.65 4.68
CA SER A 284 -8.61 5.19 4.64
C SER A 284 -8.84 4.58 6.01
N TYR A 285 -9.82 3.70 6.13
CA TYR A 285 -10.12 2.94 7.35
C TYR A 285 -9.09 1.85 7.65
N ALA A 286 -8.52 1.26 6.62
CA ALA A 286 -7.49 0.24 6.72
C ALA A 286 -6.44 0.41 5.62
N GLU A 287 -5.20 0.61 6.02
CA GLU A 287 -4.07 0.85 5.13
C GLU A 287 -2.79 0.29 5.72
N GLY A 288 -2.11 -0.57 4.97
CA GLY A 288 -0.84 -1.17 5.42
C GLY A 288 0.34 -0.20 5.36
N PHE A 289 0.38 0.70 4.36
CA PHE A 289 1.41 1.74 4.28
C PHE A 289 0.84 3.07 3.80
N GLY A 290 0.38 3.17 2.56
CA GLY A 290 -0.21 4.40 2.02
C GLY A 290 0.71 5.14 1.06
N LEU A 291 1.11 4.50 -0.05
CA LEU A 291 1.94 5.14 -1.07
C LEU A 291 1.33 6.45 -1.60
N GLY A 292 0.01 6.49 -1.84
CA GLY A 292 -0.64 7.71 -2.32
C GLY A 292 -0.60 8.86 -1.31
N LEU A 293 -0.57 8.57 -0.01
CA LEU A 293 -0.31 9.59 1.02
C LEU A 293 1.14 10.06 0.93
N LEU A 294 2.10 9.13 0.84
CA LEU A 294 3.52 9.46 0.74
C LEU A 294 3.83 10.29 -0.52
N GLU A 295 3.19 10.00 -1.65
CA GLU A 295 3.33 10.77 -2.89
C GLU A 295 2.79 12.19 -2.74
N GLN A 296 1.66 12.38 -2.07
CA GLN A 296 1.14 13.72 -1.77
C GLN A 296 2.11 14.51 -0.86
N LEU A 297 2.62 13.88 0.20
CA LEU A 297 3.62 14.52 1.05
C LEU A 297 4.90 14.89 0.28
N ALA A 298 5.36 14.00 -0.60
CA ALA A 298 6.54 14.26 -1.45
C ALA A 298 6.33 15.44 -2.42
N ALA A 299 5.09 15.62 -2.91
CA ALA A 299 4.69 16.79 -3.68
C ALA A 299 4.50 18.06 -2.81
N GLY A 300 4.81 18.00 -1.51
CA GLY A 300 4.58 19.09 -0.57
C GLY A 300 3.09 19.38 -0.34
N ILE A 301 2.22 18.38 -0.42
CA ILE A 301 0.79 18.52 -0.16
C ILE A 301 0.50 18.03 1.25
N PRO A 302 0.15 18.93 2.20
CA PRO A 302 -0.29 18.51 3.53
C PRO A 302 -1.49 17.57 3.41
N THR A 303 -1.37 16.34 3.92
CA THR A 303 -2.40 15.32 3.73
C THR A 303 -2.99 14.89 5.06
N VAL A 304 -4.26 15.26 5.28
CA VAL A 304 -5.03 14.85 6.47
C VAL A 304 -5.48 13.41 6.29
N SER A 305 -5.22 12.58 7.29
CA SER A 305 -5.51 11.14 7.21
C SER A 305 -6.22 10.60 8.43
N TYR A 306 -7.05 9.58 8.23
CA TYR A 306 -7.44 8.72 9.32
C TYR A 306 -6.23 8.00 9.92
N ASN A 307 -6.26 7.78 11.23
CA ASN A 307 -5.19 7.17 12.03
C ASN A 307 -5.12 5.64 11.81
N ALA A 308 -5.10 5.21 10.54
CA ALA A 308 -4.85 3.83 10.16
C ALA A 308 -3.35 3.49 10.27
N PRO A 309 -2.95 2.21 10.42
CA PRO A 309 -1.57 1.80 10.68
C PRO A 309 -0.53 2.44 9.77
N GLY A 310 -0.66 2.36 8.47
CA GLY A 310 0.31 2.92 7.52
C GLY A 310 0.41 4.44 7.58
N PRO A 311 -0.67 5.21 7.43
CA PRO A 311 -0.68 6.65 7.62
C PRO A 311 -0.12 7.10 8.98
N ARG A 312 -0.47 6.39 10.07
CA ARG A 312 0.08 6.66 11.38
C ARG A 312 1.60 6.57 11.37
N PHE A 313 2.14 5.49 10.83
CA PHE A 313 3.59 5.27 10.75
C PHE A 313 4.31 6.38 9.97
N ILE A 314 3.74 6.82 8.84
CA ILE A 314 4.32 7.90 8.04
C ILE A 314 4.24 9.25 8.77
N LEU A 315 3.07 9.62 9.27
CA LEU A 315 2.79 10.96 9.78
C LEU A 315 3.32 11.20 11.19
N GLN A 316 3.47 10.18 12.03
CA GLN A 316 4.07 10.34 13.38
C GLN A 316 5.50 10.89 13.36
N GLY A 317 6.19 10.75 12.25
CA GLY A 317 7.54 11.30 12.05
C GLY A 317 7.63 12.84 11.99
N GLY A 318 6.58 13.60 12.30
CA GLY A 318 6.61 15.08 12.29
C GLY A 318 5.34 15.76 11.79
N LEU A 319 4.29 14.97 11.49
CA LEU A 319 3.00 15.44 10.95
C LEU A 319 1.81 14.81 11.70
N SER A 320 1.98 14.47 12.98
CA SER A 320 0.92 13.82 13.79
C SER A 320 -0.33 14.69 13.96
N ASP A 321 -0.20 16.01 13.79
CA ASP A 321 -1.28 16.98 13.74
C ASP A 321 -2.22 16.81 12.52
N LEU A 322 -1.80 16.06 11.50
CA LEU A 322 -2.60 15.69 10.34
C LEU A 322 -3.33 14.34 10.49
N LEU A 323 -3.17 13.66 11.64
CA LEU A 323 -3.88 12.42 11.95
C LEU A 323 -5.16 12.71 12.73
N VAL A 324 -6.25 12.11 12.27
CA VAL A 324 -7.56 12.19 12.95
C VAL A 324 -8.10 10.77 13.23
N PRO A 325 -8.96 10.58 14.23
CA PRO A 325 -9.54 9.27 14.51
C PRO A 325 -10.25 8.66 13.30
N ILE A 326 -10.13 7.34 13.14
CA ILE A 326 -10.76 6.62 12.03
C ILE A 326 -12.27 6.88 12.02
N GLY A 327 -12.77 7.32 10.85
CA GLY A 327 -14.19 7.58 10.63
C GLY A 327 -14.72 8.86 11.28
N ASN A 328 -13.85 9.71 11.83
CA ASN A 328 -14.25 11.03 12.33
C ASN A 328 -14.20 12.06 11.20
N VAL A 329 -15.29 12.10 10.42
CA VAL A 329 -15.46 13.01 9.28
C VAL A 329 -15.40 14.47 9.70
N GLU A 330 -15.92 14.79 10.88
CA GLU A 330 -15.94 16.16 11.41
C GLU A 330 -14.52 16.69 11.63
N GLN A 331 -13.67 15.95 12.34
CA GLN A 331 -12.27 16.35 12.59
C GLN A 331 -11.46 16.37 11.29
N LEU A 332 -11.68 15.41 10.38
CA LEU A 332 -11.01 15.41 9.09
C LEU A 332 -11.38 16.64 8.28
N SER A 333 -12.67 16.99 8.20
CA SER A 333 -13.14 18.17 7.50
C SER A 333 -12.62 19.47 8.13
N ALA A 334 -12.60 19.56 9.47
CA ALA A 334 -12.06 20.72 10.18
C ALA A 334 -10.56 20.93 9.88
N ALA A 335 -9.76 19.86 9.87
CA ALA A 335 -8.34 19.93 9.52
C ALA A 335 -8.12 20.34 8.05
N LEU A 336 -8.94 19.84 7.12
CA LEU A 336 -8.92 20.28 5.71
C LEU A 336 -9.23 21.79 5.59
N ILE A 337 -10.28 22.25 6.26
CA ILE A 337 -10.68 23.68 6.27
C ILE A 337 -9.55 24.55 6.83
N GLN A 338 -8.92 24.12 7.92
CA GLN A 338 -7.80 24.84 8.52
C GLN A 338 -6.65 25.06 7.53
N ILE A 339 -6.29 24.02 6.74
CA ILE A 339 -5.22 24.11 5.74
C ILE A 339 -5.65 24.98 4.55
N LEU A 340 -6.88 24.81 4.05
CA LEU A 340 -7.44 25.59 2.94
C LEU A 340 -7.53 27.08 3.26
N SER A 341 -7.67 27.44 4.54
CA SER A 341 -7.80 28.81 5.05
C SER A 341 -6.52 29.33 5.71
N ALA A 342 -5.42 28.60 5.59
CA ALA A 342 -4.16 29.00 6.22
C ALA A 342 -3.57 30.26 5.54
N ASP A 343 -2.84 31.06 6.33
CA ASP A 343 -1.97 32.07 5.76
C ASP A 343 -0.76 31.45 5.05
N LEU A 344 -0.16 32.20 4.15
CA LEU A 344 0.95 31.71 3.31
C LEU A 344 2.15 31.23 4.11
N ALA A 345 2.49 31.90 5.21
CA ALA A 345 3.67 31.57 6.01
C ALA A 345 3.47 30.24 6.76
N SER A 346 2.30 30.05 7.34
CA SER A 346 1.89 28.79 7.97
C SER A 346 1.83 27.65 6.97
N TYR A 347 1.26 27.88 5.78
CA TYR A 347 1.16 26.90 4.73
C TYR A 347 2.54 26.44 4.22
N ARG A 348 3.49 27.37 4.00
CA ARG A 348 4.87 27.03 3.62
C ARG A 348 5.56 26.14 4.64
N LYS A 349 5.41 26.43 5.93
CA LYS A 349 5.99 25.60 7.01
C LYS A 349 5.46 24.16 6.98
N VAL A 350 4.19 23.97 6.70
CA VAL A 350 3.60 22.61 6.62
C VAL A 350 4.10 21.89 5.36
N ILE A 351 4.23 22.59 4.22
CA ILE A 351 4.84 22.02 2.99
C ILE A 351 6.26 21.50 3.27
N GLU A 352 7.10 22.30 3.92
CA GLU A 352 8.48 21.92 4.26
C GLU A 352 8.52 20.66 5.13
N ARG A 353 7.66 20.58 6.15
CA ARG A 353 7.51 19.37 6.98
C ARG A 353 7.08 18.16 6.17
N CYS A 354 6.16 18.32 5.20
CA CYS A 354 5.72 17.21 4.33
C CYS A 354 6.87 16.65 3.51
N ILE A 355 7.64 17.52 2.85
CA ILE A 355 8.80 17.15 2.03
C ILE A 355 9.88 16.49 2.88
N GLU A 356 10.14 16.99 4.09
CA GLU A 356 11.10 16.41 5.04
C GLU A 356 10.68 15.00 5.45
N VAL A 357 9.41 14.82 5.85
CA VAL A 357 8.88 13.50 6.25
C VAL A 357 8.95 12.51 5.08
N ALA A 358 8.53 12.92 3.89
CA ALA A 358 8.62 12.07 2.70
C ALA A 358 10.05 11.67 2.35
N GLY A 359 11.03 12.57 2.58
CA GLY A 359 12.45 12.32 2.35
C GLY A 359 13.06 11.20 3.22
N ARG A 360 12.37 10.75 4.27
CA ARG A 360 12.80 9.62 5.09
C ARG A 360 12.49 8.26 4.46
N PHE A 361 11.63 8.25 3.44
CA PHE A 361 11.13 7.04 2.79
C PHE A 361 11.69 6.91 1.37
N LEU A 362 12.98 6.61 1.27
CA LEU A 362 13.68 6.48 0.00
C LEU A 362 14.17 5.05 -0.22
N TRP A 363 13.91 4.50 -1.40
CA TRP A 363 14.27 3.12 -1.74
C TRP A 363 15.74 2.80 -1.55
N PRO A 364 16.72 3.65 -1.91
CA PRO A 364 18.14 3.30 -1.71
C PRO A 364 18.47 2.99 -0.25
N THR A 365 17.96 3.79 0.69
CA THR A 365 18.16 3.60 2.13
C THR A 365 17.44 2.36 2.64
N ILE A 366 16.17 2.20 2.27
CA ILE A 366 15.33 1.06 2.67
C ILE A 366 15.89 -0.25 2.12
N ALA A 367 16.27 -0.27 0.85
CA ALA A 367 16.82 -1.46 0.20
C ALA A 367 18.15 -1.90 0.84
N LYS A 368 19.04 -0.95 1.13
CA LYS A 368 20.31 -1.20 1.81
C LYS A 368 20.10 -1.80 3.19
N GLU A 369 19.22 -1.20 4.00
CA GLU A 369 18.95 -1.69 5.35
C GLU A 369 18.25 -3.05 5.33
N THR A 370 17.29 -3.24 4.43
CA THR A 370 16.62 -4.54 4.26
C THR A 370 17.61 -5.63 3.89
N ALA A 371 18.53 -5.35 2.95
CA ALA A 371 19.56 -6.30 2.53
C ALA A 371 20.48 -6.67 3.69
N ARG A 372 20.93 -5.68 4.48
CA ARG A 372 21.75 -5.90 5.69
C ARG A 372 21.06 -6.81 6.71
N LEU A 373 19.78 -6.57 6.95
CA LEU A 373 18.98 -7.41 7.85
C LEU A 373 18.81 -8.83 7.31
N TYR A 374 18.60 -8.98 6.00
CA TYR A 374 18.50 -10.29 5.36
C TYR A 374 19.81 -11.07 5.45
N GLU A 375 20.97 -10.44 5.24
CA GLU A 375 22.29 -11.06 5.41
C GLU A 375 22.49 -11.58 6.84
N THR A 376 22.12 -10.77 7.83
CA THR A 376 22.19 -11.16 9.25
C THR A 376 21.33 -12.40 9.54
N HIS A 377 20.09 -12.43 9.05
CA HIS A 377 19.20 -13.58 9.26
C HIS A 377 19.60 -14.80 8.43
N LEU A 378 20.10 -14.62 7.21
CA LEU A 378 20.63 -15.70 6.36
C LEU A 378 21.79 -16.41 7.03
N THR A 379 22.73 -15.67 7.64
CA THR A 379 23.85 -16.23 8.40
C THR A 379 23.36 -17.09 9.58
N ARG A 380 22.39 -16.64 10.33
CA ARG A 380 21.77 -17.39 11.43
C ARG A 380 21.10 -18.68 10.94
N VAL A 381 20.36 -18.61 9.83
CA VAL A 381 19.71 -19.79 9.25
C VAL A 381 20.73 -20.82 8.80
N ARG A 382 21.83 -20.40 8.17
CA ARG A 382 22.90 -21.30 7.71
C ARG A 382 23.72 -21.86 8.87
N GLY A 383 23.99 -21.07 9.90
CA GLY A 383 24.70 -21.51 11.12
C GLY A 383 23.90 -22.57 11.90
N GLY A 384 22.61 -22.38 12.10
CA GLY A 384 21.75 -23.38 12.75
C GLY A 384 21.60 -24.70 11.99
N ILE A 385 21.79 -24.70 10.66
CA ILE A 385 21.81 -25.94 9.85
C ILE A 385 23.12 -26.71 10.09
N SER A 386 24.25 -26.04 10.27
CA SER A 386 25.54 -26.69 10.53
C SER A 386 25.61 -27.38 11.90
N GLU A 387 24.94 -26.83 12.91
CA GLU A 387 24.86 -27.45 14.25
C GLU A 387 24.01 -28.73 14.28
N LEU A 388 22.99 -28.82 13.43
CA LEU A 388 22.14 -29.99 13.31
C LEU A 388 22.74 -31.12 12.46
N SER A 389 23.67 -30.81 11.57
CA SER A 389 24.35 -31.78 10.71
C SER A 389 25.66 -32.32 11.31
N GLY A 390 26.10 -31.83 12.46
CA GLY A 390 27.32 -32.26 13.16
C GLY A 390 27.11 -33.30 14.28
N HIS A 391 25.91 -33.86 14.39
CA HIS A 391 25.52 -34.85 15.41
C HIS A 391 25.07 -36.22 14.82
N ASP A 392 25.56 -36.58 13.61
CA ASP A 392 25.43 -37.93 13.05
C ASP A 392 26.76 -38.72 13.12
#